data_a1db9e3d15d692a0253c173aa5cbb88c
#
_entry.id   a1db9e3d15d692a0253c173aa5cbb88c
#
_cell.length_a   1.000
_cell.length_b   1.000
_cell.length_c   1.000
_cell.angle_alpha   90.00
_cell.angle_beta   90.00
_cell.angle_gamma   90.00
#
_symmetry.space_group_name_H-M   'P 1'
#
loop_
_entity.id
_entity.type
_entity.pdbx_description
1 polymer ?
#
loop_
_entity_poly.entity_id
_entity_poly.type
_entity_poly.pdbx_seq_one_letter_code
_entity_poly.pdbx_strand_id
1 'polypeptide(L)'
;MANWCGNNVIFSGENVDKVDELFTKLMKQQDIDNLGIRPDWEACKKNDAMYMFYIDKHDSGSYRFETKWAPAINTIFLIGRRFKVAFEMEWDECGMGLYGKMMFNPDMPDVVMMADASGTNFRYDEEKDKYIYNGEEYESKYDFLDGVIDTTPLSPISKDQILIT
;
A
#
# COMPACT_ATOMS: atom_id res chain seq x y z
N MET A 1 -18.27 11.09 4.24
CA MET A 1 -17.45 10.74 3.05
C MET A 1 -16.30 9.87 3.51
N ALA A 2 -15.98 8.78 2.82
CA ALA A 2 -14.82 7.99 3.17
C ALA A 2 -13.55 8.70 2.64
N ASN A 3 -12.49 8.74 3.45
CA ASN A 3 -11.18 9.13 2.96
C ASN A 3 -10.58 7.96 2.19
N TRP A 4 -10.01 8.24 1.05
CA TRP A 4 -9.38 7.23 0.19
C TRP A 4 -7.88 7.22 0.40
N CYS A 5 -7.34 6.03 0.65
CA CYS A 5 -5.92 5.77 0.74
C CYS A 5 -5.43 5.18 -0.59
N GLY A 6 -4.53 5.88 -1.25
CA GLY A 6 -3.84 5.37 -2.43
C GLY A 6 -2.80 4.33 -2.04
N ASN A 7 -2.73 3.23 -2.78
CA ASN A 7 -1.75 2.17 -2.58
C ASN A 7 -1.09 1.82 -3.90
N ASN A 8 0.24 1.78 -3.92
CA ASN A 8 1.05 1.31 -5.04
C ASN A 8 1.86 0.11 -4.57
N VAL A 9 1.80 -1.00 -5.27
CA VAL A 9 2.54 -2.21 -4.93
C VAL A 9 3.25 -2.78 -6.14
N ILE A 10 4.48 -3.26 -5.93
CA ILE A 10 5.27 -3.98 -6.92
C ILE A 10 5.66 -5.33 -6.31
N PHE A 11 5.18 -6.42 -6.90
CA PHE A 11 5.56 -7.78 -6.57
C PHE A 11 6.69 -8.25 -7.46
N SER A 12 7.60 -9.05 -6.92
CA SER A 12 8.73 -9.63 -7.65
C SER A 12 9.04 -11.05 -7.19
N GLY A 13 9.68 -11.84 -8.06
CA GLY A 13 10.06 -13.23 -7.80
C GLY A 13 9.45 -14.22 -8.78
N GLU A 14 9.76 -15.50 -8.61
CA GLU A 14 9.41 -16.56 -9.56
C GLU A 14 7.89 -16.80 -9.71
N ASN A 15 7.09 -16.45 -8.70
CA ASN A 15 5.65 -16.69 -8.71
C ASN A 15 4.82 -15.42 -9.00
N VAL A 16 5.41 -14.39 -9.56
CA VAL A 16 4.72 -13.14 -9.88
C VAL A 16 3.56 -13.35 -10.86
N ASP A 17 3.68 -14.31 -11.77
CA ASP A 17 2.63 -14.72 -12.70
C ASP A 17 1.34 -15.17 -11.96
N LYS A 18 1.47 -15.85 -10.84
CA LYS A 18 0.32 -16.28 -10.00
C LYS A 18 -0.35 -15.10 -9.30
N VAL A 19 0.42 -14.08 -8.96
CA VAL A 19 -0.13 -12.80 -8.45
C VAL A 19 -0.90 -12.10 -9.57
N ASP A 20 -0.34 -12.05 -10.77
CA ASP A 20 -1.01 -11.49 -11.95
C ASP A 20 -2.32 -12.21 -12.28
N GLU A 21 -2.36 -13.54 -12.17
CA GLU A 21 -3.59 -14.32 -12.31
C GLU A 21 -4.63 -13.97 -11.23
N LEU A 22 -4.21 -13.82 -9.98
CA LEU A 22 -5.08 -13.40 -8.89
C LEU A 22 -5.70 -12.03 -9.17
N PHE A 23 -4.85 -11.03 -9.45
CA PHE A 23 -5.32 -9.66 -9.70
C PHE A 23 -6.21 -9.57 -10.93
N THR A 24 -5.92 -10.34 -11.98
CA THR A 24 -6.80 -10.44 -13.17
C THR A 24 -8.21 -10.92 -12.79
N LYS A 25 -8.33 -11.90 -11.89
CA LYS A 25 -9.62 -12.38 -11.39
C LYS A 25 -10.33 -11.33 -10.52
N LEU A 26 -9.59 -10.67 -9.65
CA LEU A 26 -10.13 -9.62 -8.77
C LEU A 26 -10.65 -8.42 -9.60
N MET A 27 -9.89 -7.97 -10.59
CA MET A 27 -10.29 -6.87 -11.47
C MET A 27 -11.56 -7.21 -12.25
N LYS A 28 -11.65 -8.42 -12.83
CA LYS A 28 -12.88 -8.88 -13.53
C LYS A 28 -14.10 -8.90 -12.60
N GLN A 29 -13.92 -9.36 -11.37
CA GLN A 29 -15.02 -9.39 -10.39
C GLN A 29 -15.43 -7.97 -9.98
N GLN A 30 -14.46 -7.08 -9.79
CA GLN A 30 -14.71 -5.68 -9.48
C GLN A 30 -15.49 -4.96 -10.58
N ASP A 31 -15.18 -5.21 -11.86
CA ASP A 31 -15.90 -4.64 -13.00
C ASP A 31 -17.38 -5.06 -13.02
N ILE A 32 -17.68 -6.29 -12.57
CA ILE A 32 -19.05 -6.80 -12.49
C ILE A 32 -19.82 -6.17 -11.33
N ASP A 33 -19.23 -6.16 -10.15
CA ASP A 33 -19.92 -5.82 -8.91
C ASP A 33 -19.84 -4.32 -8.57
N ASN A 34 -18.88 -3.60 -9.16
CA ASN A 34 -18.56 -2.20 -8.84
C ASN A 34 -18.40 -1.94 -7.33
N LEU A 35 -17.82 -2.90 -6.62
CA LEU A 35 -17.59 -2.90 -5.18
C LEU A 35 -16.12 -3.10 -4.86
N GLY A 36 -15.75 -2.86 -3.61
CA GLY A 36 -14.44 -3.26 -3.11
C GLY A 36 -14.28 -4.78 -3.15
N ILE A 37 -13.09 -5.25 -3.50
CA ILE A 37 -12.75 -6.65 -3.65
C ILE A 37 -11.52 -7.02 -2.83
N ARG A 38 -11.45 -8.23 -2.34
CA ARG A 38 -10.26 -8.84 -1.71
C ARG A 38 -10.23 -10.33 -2.03
N PRO A 39 -9.08 -11.01 -1.90
CA PRO A 39 -9.05 -12.46 -2.05
C PRO A 39 -10.02 -13.13 -1.09
N ASP A 40 -10.83 -14.07 -1.59
CA ASP A 40 -11.83 -14.83 -0.81
C ASP A 40 -11.18 -16.02 -0.07
N TRP A 41 -10.06 -15.76 0.59
CA TRP A 41 -9.37 -16.77 1.39
C TRP A 41 -9.78 -16.69 2.85
N GLU A 42 -9.77 -17.83 3.54
CA GLU A 42 -10.02 -17.85 4.97
C GLU A 42 -9.08 -16.95 5.77
N ALA A 43 -7.79 -16.89 5.37
CA ALA A 43 -6.82 -16.00 5.99
C ALA A 43 -7.21 -14.53 5.85
N CYS A 44 -7.75 -14.10 4.69
CA CYS A 44 -8.22 -12.73 4.49
C CYS A 44 -9.45 -12.42 5.33
N LYS A 45 -10.38 -13.37 5.46
CA LYS A 45 -11.58 -13.21 6.29
C LYS A 45 -11.22 -13.12 7.75
N LYS A 46 -10.39 -14.05 8.25
CA LYS A 46 -9.94 -14.11 9.64
C LYS A 46 -9.17 -12.86 10.08
N ASN A 47 -8.38 -12.29 9.20
CA ASN A 47 -7.57 -11.11 9.50
C ASN A 47 -8.22 -9.78 9.12
N ASP A 48 -9.50 -9.80 8.76
CA ASP A 48 -10.23 -8.62 8.29
C ASP A 48 -9.45 -7.81 7.22
N ALA A 49 -8.93 -8.56 6.23
CA ALA A 49 -8.13 -7.98 5.16
C ALA A 49 -8.88 -6.87 4.43
N MET A 50 -8.19 -5.77 4.15
CA MET A 50 -8.78 -4.58 3.52
C MET A 50 -9.31 -4.89 2.13
N TYR A 51 -10.45 -4.29 1.78
CA TYR A 51 -11.01 -4.31 0.43
C TYR A 51 -10.29 -3.29 -0.45
N MET A 52 -9.90 -3.73 -1.65
CA MET A 52 -9.31 -2.91 -2.69
C MET A 52 -10.38 -2.40 -3.66
N PHE A 53 -10.23 -1.16 -4.09
CA PHE A 53 -11.14 -0.47 -5.03
C PHE A 53 -10.30 0.08 -6.18
N TYR A 54 -10.87 0.21 -7.36
CA TYR A 54 -10.26 0.86 -8.52
C TYR A 54 -8.87 0.30 -8.84
N ILE A 55 -8.77 -1.05 -8.88
CA ILE A 55 -7.51 -1.73 -9.16
C ILE A 55 -7.09 -1.45 -10.60
N ASP A 56 -5.89 -0.93 -10.78
CA ASP A 56 -5.26 -0.69 -12.07
C ASP A 56 -3.91 -1.40 -12.14
N LYS A 57 -3.65 -2.07 -13.27
CA LYS A 57 -2.41 -2.78 -13.53
C LYS A 57 -1.53 -1.94 -14.44
N HIS A 58 -0.32 -1.59 -13.96
CA HIS A 58 0.64 -0.84 -14.74
C HIS A 58 1.58 -1.75 -15.53
N ASP A 59 2.07 -2.83 -14.90
CA ASP A 59 2.98 -3.80 -15.50
C ASP A 59 2.82 -5.15 -14.77
N SER A 60 3.59 -6.17 -15.18
CA SER A 60 3.63 -7.45 -14.47
C SER A 60 4.02 -7.23 -13.00
N GLY A 61 3.19 -7.72 -12.08
CA GLY A 61 3.36 -7.55 -10.65
C GLY A 61 3.16 -6.13 -10.12
N SER A 62 2.85 -5.13 -10.95
CA SER A 62 2.72 -3.73 -10.55
C SER A 62 1.27 -3.27 -10.58
N TYR A 63 0.75 -2.87 -9.42
CA TYR A 63 -0.66 -2.49 -9.23
C TYR A 63 -0.81 -1.22 -8.43
N ARG A 64 -1.81 -0.42 -8.83
CA ARG A 64 -2.35 0.68 -8.05
C ARG A 64 -3.80 0.39 -7.69
N PHE A 65 -4.22 0.74 -6.49
CA PHE A 65 -5.60 0.61 -6.04
C PHE A 65 -5.86 1.55 -4.86
N GLU A 66 -7.12 1.70 -4.50
CA GLU A 66 -7.52 2.50 -3.35
C GLU A 66 -8.13 1.63 -2.26
N THR A 67 -8.03 2.08 -1.03
CA THR A 67 -8.70 1.50 0.15
C THR A 67 -9.39 2.58 0.96
N LYS A 68 -10.33 2.20 1.82
CA LYS A 68 -11.01 3.16 2.68
C LYS A 68 -10.27 3.33 3.99
N TRP A 69 -9.91 4.56 4.35
CA TRP A 69 -9.37 5.00 5.63
C TRP A 69 -7.92 4.60 5.94
N ALA A 70 -7.46 3.46 5.50
CA ALA A 70 -6.15 2.91 5.85
C ALA A 70 -5.54 2.12 4.70
N PRO A 71 -4.21 1.95 4.64
CA PRO A 71 -3.55 1.15 3.61
C PRO A 71 -3.84 -0.35 3.75
N ALA A 72 -3.77 -1.07 2.62
CA ALA A 72 -4.04 -2.51 2.54
C ALA A 72 -2.88 -3.40 3.04
N ILE A 73 -2.22 -3.02 4.11
CA ILE A 73 -1.02 -3.69 4.63
C ILE A 73 -1.24 -5.19 4.82
N ASN A 74 -2.31 -5.56 5.54
CA ASN A 74 -2.61 -6.97 5.82
C ASN A 74 -2.98 -7.75 4.56
N THR A 75 -3.73 -7.17 3.63
CA THR A 75 -4.12 -7.82 2.37
C THR A 75 -2.90 -8.14 1.52
N ILE A 76 -2.02 -7.17 1.31
CA ILE A 76 -0.81 -7.33 0.48
C ILE A 76 0.18 -8.29 1.15
N PHE A 77 0.34 -8.21 2.47
CA PHE A 77 1.16 -9.14 3.22
C PHE A 77 0.69 -10.60 3.07
N LEU A 78 -0.62 -10.85 3.16
CA LEU A 78 -1.19 -12.18 2.95
C LEU A 78 -0.98 -12.70 1.52
N ILE A 79 -1.06 -11.82 0.52
CA ILE A 79 -0.76 -12.16 -0.89
C ILE A 79 0.72 -12.55 -1.03
N GLY A 80 1.64 -11.72 -0.55
CA GLY A 80 3.08 -11.96 -0.61
C GLY A 80 3.47 -13.29 0.05
N ARG A 81 2.94 -13.57 1.24
CA ARG A 81 3.17 -14.84 1.94
C ARG A 81 2.62 -16.05 1.18
N ARG A 82 1.39 -15.96 0.67
CA ARG A 82 0.74 -17.07 -0.03
C ARG A 82 1.48 -17.51 -1.28
N PHE A 83 1.91 -16.55 -2.08
CA PHE A 83 2.60 -16.83 -3.34
C PHE A 83 4.13 -16.91 -3.20
N LYS A 84 4.65 -16.61 -2.01
CA LYS A 84 6.10 -16.53 -1.74
C LYS A 84 6.80 -15.59 -2.72
N VAL A 85 6.26 -14.39 -2.85
CA VAL A 85 6.82 -13.30 -3.67
C VAL A 85 7.23 -12.14 -2.78
N ALA A 86 8.33 -11.49 -3.12
CA ALA A 86 8.72 -10.24 -2.51
C ALA A 86 7.78 -9.12 -2.98
N PHE A 87 7.63 -8.09 -2.18
CA PHE A 87 6.95 -6.87 -2.62
C PHE A 87 7.49 -5.62 -1.95
N GLU A 88 7.29 -4.49 -2.64
CA GLU A 88 7.39 -3.14 -2.11
C GLU A 88 6.03 -2.46 -2.28
N MET A 89 5.55 -1.82 -1.24
CA MET A 89 4.27 -1.11 -1.24
C MET A 89 4.44 0.25 -0.62
N GLU A 90 3.86 1.25 -1.26
CA GLU A 90 3.75 2.62 -0.74
C GLU A 90 2.29 3.02 -0.64
N TRP A 91 1.97 3.89 0.31
CA TRP A 91 0.62 4.40 0.50
C TRP A 91 0.60 5.87 0.88
N ASP A 92 -0.47 6.55 0.48
CA ASP A 92 -0.77 7.90 0.90
C ASP A 92 -2.28 8.10 1.18
N GLU A 93 -2.59 8.68 2.32
CA GLU A 93 -3.92 9.18 2.69
C GLU A 93 -3.75 10.56 3.31
N CYS A 94 -4.06 11.60 2.54
CA CYS A 94 -3.76 12.99 2.90
C CYS A 94 -4.71 13.56 3.96
N GLY A 95 -5.94 13.07 4.03
CA GLY A 95 -6.94 13.59 4.96
C GLY A 95 -6.64 13.27 6.42
N MET A 96 -5.97 12.14 6.67
CA MET A 96 -5.55 11.68 8.00
C MET A 96 -4.02 11.74 8.19
N GLY A 97 -3.28 12.15 7.17
CA GLY A 97 -1.82 12.21 7.23
C GLY A 97 -1.16 10.83 7.36
N LEU A 98 -1.68 9.81 6.68
CA LEU A 98 -1.13 8.46 6.69
C LEU A 98 -0.23 8.26 5.47
N TYR A 99 1.06 8.11 5.70
CA TYR A 99 2.07 7.93 4.66
C TYR A 99 3.05 6.85 5.06
N GLY A 100 3.51 6.06 4.11
CA GLY A 100 4.56 5.10 4.41
C GLY A 100 4.88 4.15 3.28
N LYS A 101 5.82 3.26 3.57
CA LYS A 101 6.17 2.15 2.69
C LYS A 101 6.44 0.87 3.48
N MET A 102 6.29 -0.25 2.81
CA MET A 102 6.52 -1.57 3.35
C MET A 102 7.24 -2.43 2.33
N MET A 103 8.21 -3.21 2.80
CA MET A 103 8.95 -4.18 2.00
C MET A 103 8.87 -5.55 2.65
N PHE A 104 8.62 -6.57 1.84
CA PHE A 104 8.54 -7.96 2.27
C PHE A 104 9.49 -8.84 1.49
N ASN A 105 10.19 -9.71 2.22
CA ASN A 105 11.03 -10.76 1.65
C ASN A 105 10.45 -12.12 2.05
N PRO A 106 10.09 -13.01 1.10
CA PRO A 106 9.54 -14.32 1.40
C PRO A 106 10.49 -15.26 2.16
N ASP A 107 11.81 -14.98 2.15
CA ASP A 107 12.79 -15.70 2.95
C ASP A 107 12.70 -15.37 4.45
N MET A 108 12.02 -14.28 4.80
CA MET A 108 11.69 -13.86 6.17
C MET A 108 10.18 -13.71 6.34
N PRO A 109 9.40 -14.80 6.28
CA PRO A 109 7.95 -14.75 6.08
C PRO A 109 7.15 -14.17 7.26
N ASP A 110 7.77 -13.95 8.40
CA ASP A 110 7.13 -13.45 9.61
C ASP A 110 7.48 -11.99 9.95
N VAL A 111 8.22 -11.32 9.07
CA VAL A 111 8.70 -9.94 9.26
C VAL A 111 8.53 -9.14 7.97
N VAL A 112 8.11 -7.91 8.10
CA VAL A 112 8.21 -6.89 7.04
C VAL A 112 9.08 -5.74 7.53
N MET A 113 9.72 -5.04 6.61
CA MET A 113 10.38 -3.77 6.89
C MET A 113 9.39 -2.64 6.55
N MET A 114 9.15 -1.76 7.49
CA MET A 114 8.18 -0.67 7.33
C MET A 114 8.78 0.67 7.70
N ALA A 115 8.55 1.67 6.87
CA ALA A 115 8.75 3.08 7.18
C ALA A 115 7.37 3.73 7.31
N ASP A 116 7.02 4.14 8.52
CA ASP A 116 5.77 4.86 8.80
C ASP A 116 6.10 6.35 8.95
N ALA A 117 5.68 7.13 7.96
CA ALA A 117 5.82 8.58 7.94
C ALA A 117 4.49 9.29 8.31
N SER A 118 3.56 8.57 8.92
CA SER A 118 2.27 9.11 9.35
C SER A 118 2.45 10.24 10.36
N GLY A 119 1.54 11.22 10.30
CA GLY A 119 1.61 12.41 11.15
C GLY A 119 2.62 13.46 10.68
N THR A 120 3.29 13.26 9.56
CA THR A 120 4.12 14.30 8.94
C THR A 120 3.23 15.47 8.49
N ASN A 121 3.44 16.63 9.10
CA ASN A 121 2.70 17.83 8.78
C ASN A 121 3.45 18.66 7.74
N PHE A 122 2.81 18.93 6.64
CA PHE A 122 3.25 19.89 5.66
C PHE A 122 2.19 21.00 5.48
N ARG A 123 2.61 22.14 4.99
CA ARG A 123 1.73 23.28 4.71
C ARG A 123 1.71 23.51 3.21
N TYR A 124 0.53 23.74 2.66
CA TYR A 124 0.38 24.30 1.32
C TYR A 124 0.35 25.82 1.42
N ASP A 125 1.21 26.48 0.66
CA ASP A 125 1.29 27.93 0.54
C ASP A 125 0.60 28.36 -0.76
N GLU A 126 -0.62 28.88 -0.63
CA GLU A 126 -1.46 29.28 -1.77
C GLU A 126 -0.86 30.44 -2.56
N GLU A 127 -0.10 31.34 -1.92
CA GLU A 127 0.53 32.49 -2.61
C GLU A 127 1.66 32.05 -3.52
N LYS A 128 2.40 31.02 -3.10
CA LYS A 128 3.54 30.48 -3.85
C LYS A 128 3.19 29.26 -4.71
N ASP A 129 1.99 28.69 -4.53
CA ASP A 129 1.58 27.41 -5.13
C ASP A 129 2.60 26.28 -4.85
N LYS A 130 3.02 26.17 -3.56
CA LYS A 130 4.07 25.24 -3.11
C LYS A 130 3.67 24.50 -1.84
N TYR A 131 4.21 23.31 -1.69
CA TYR A 131 4.19 22.57 -0.43
C TYR A 131 5.43 22.89 0.38
N ILE A 132 5.28 23.18 1.68
CA ILE A 132 6.37 23.56 2.57
C ILE A 132 6.49 22.57 3.71
N TYR A 133 7.69 21.99 3.87
CA TYR A 133 8.04 21.09 4.95
C TYR A 133 9.45 21.39 5.46
N ASN A 134 9.61 21.55 6.77
CA ASN A 134 10.89 21.91 7.41
C ASN A 134 11.61 23.11 6.77
N GLY A 135 10.84 24.06 6.21
CA GLY A 135 11.38 25.25 5.57
C GLY A 135 11.81 25.06 4.11
N GLU A 136 11.70 23.88 3.57
CA GLU A 136 11.93 23.56 2.16
C GLU A 136 10.64 23.64 1.34
N GLU A 137 10.75 24.05 0.08
CA GLU A 137 9.64 24.20 -0.87
C GLU A 137 9.65 23.06 -1.88
N TYR A 138 8.46 22.48 -2.13
CA TYR A 138 8.24 21.37 -3.07
C TYR A 138 7.18 21.76 -4.09
N GLU A 139 7.40 21.40 -5.35
CA GLU A 139 6.51 21.70 -6.47
C GLU A 139 5.20 20.93 -6.40
N SER A 140 5.25 19.69 -5.91
CA SER A 140 4.09 18.83 -5.79
C SER A 140 4.07 18.09 -4.45
N LYS A 141 2.88 17.64 -4.08
CA LYS A 141 2.68 16.74 -2.95
C LYS A 141 3.51 15.45 -3.09
N TYR A 142 3.63 14.96 -4.31
CA TYR A 142 4.35 13.71 -4.59
C TYR A 142 5.85 13.86 -4.38
N ASP A 143 6.48 14.95 -4.88
CA ASP A 143 7.89 15.21 -4.64
C ASP A 143 8.22 15.31 -3.14
N PHE A 144 7.31 15.93 -2.39
CA PHE A 144 7.42 16.00 -0.93
C PHE A 144 7.30 14.60 -0.28
N LEU A 145 6.27 13.83 -0.62
CA LEU A 145 6.02 12.51 -0.02
C LEU A 145 7.14 11.52 -0.34
N ASP A 146 7.61 11.49 -1.57
CA ASP A 146 8.74 10.64 -1.98
C ASP A 146 9.97 10.93 -1.12
N GLY A 147 10.32 12.21 -0.96
CA GLY A 147 11.45 12.61 -0.11
C GLY A 147 11.27 12.22 1.36
N VAL A 148 10.08 12.37 1.93
CA VAL A 148 9.79 12.00 3.32
C VAL A 148 9.82 10.48 3.49
N ILE A 149 9.18 9.74 2.61
CA ILE A 149 9.14 8.27 2.67
C ILE A 149 10.55 7.70 2.54
N ASP A 150 11.35 8.20 1.60
CA ASP A 150 12.72 7.74 1.36
C ASP A 150 13.68 8.04 2.51
N THR A 151 13.44 9.12 3.26
CA THR A 151 14.26 9.48 4.41
C THR A 151 13.78 8.87 5.73
N THR A 152 12.57 8.31 5.77
CA THR A 152 12.04 7.65 6.97
C THR A 152 12.71 6.29 7.17
N PRO A 153 13.32 6.00 8.34
CA PRO A 153 13.99 4.73 8.57
C PRO A 153 13.04 3.53 8.49
N LEU A 154 13.49 2.47 7.82
CA LEU A 154 12.80 1.17 7.83
C LEU A 154 13.01 0.47 9.17
N SER A 155 11.92 -0.02 9.76
CA SER A 155 11.93 -0.79 11.00
C SER A 155 11.23 -2.14 10.79
N PRO A 156 11.73 -3.23 11.44
CA PRO A 156 11.08 -4.53 11.34
C PRO A 156 9.76 -4.55 12.11
N ILE A 157 8.71 -5.04 11.46
CA ILE A 157 7.38 -5.27 12.04
C ILE A 157 7.07 -6.75 11.93
N SER A 158 6.68 -7.38 13.02
CA SER A 158 6.32 -8.80 13.02
C SER A 158 4.93 -9.03 12.41
N LYS A 159 4.70 -10.25 11.93
CA LYS A 159 3.39 -10.66 11.41
C LYS A 159 2.25 -10.46 12.42
N ASP A 160 2.53 -10.66 13.72
CA ASP A 160 1.53 -10.54 14.78
C ASP A 160 1.07 -9.10 15.03
N GLN A 161 1.85 -8.12 14.54
CA GLN A 161 1.47 -6.70 14.53
C GLN A 161 0.64 -6.33 13.29
N ILE A 162 0.71 -7.13 12.22
CA ILE A 162 0.01 -6.91 10.96
C ILE A 162 -1.29 -7.69 10.91
N LEU A 163 -1.25 -8.93 11.40
CA LEU A 163 -2.38 -9.86 11.36
C LEU A 163 -3.02 -10.01 12.73
N ILE A 164 -4.34 -10.17 12.74
CA ILE A 164 -5.10 -10.56 13.91
C ILE A 164 -4.86 -12.08 14.12
N THR A 165 -4.24 -12.45 15.21
CA THR A 165 -4.01 -13.86 15.56
C THR A 165 -5.18 -14.49 16.29
#